data_dd73fa0e81ad8a2790669c6bc2f04042
#
_entry.id   dd73fa0e81ad8a2790669c6bc2f04042
#
_cell.length_a   1.000
_cell.length_b   1.000
_cell.length_c   1.000
_cell.angle_alpha   90.00
_cell.angle_beta   90.00
_cell.angle_gamma   90.00
#
_symmetry.space_group_name_H-M   'P 1'
#
loop_
_entity.id
_entity.type
_entity.pdbx_description
1 polymer ?
#
loop_
_entity_poly.entity_id
_entity_poly.type
_entity_poly.pdbx_seq_one_letter_code
_entity_poly.pdbx_strand_id
1 'polypeptide(L)'
;MNDELFFDAGGPVLLVGGYGTVGTELARMAAPSWPLVLTGRTVQRGQRLAEETGAELRTWDLADPAPFRAEISAVVTVVNDPDDRVLRAAISGGVPFVDVTRWTTRLQRAATVAALAGPTSPVMLSSAWMGGVTSLVAAHLGDRLGGADTVDVAIRWDLADRAGSDSVEFMDRLGLDYEVMRDGQRHTVMPLSDAGRVRIGETLTRVARIDTPEQFTLPLTLCAQTATTRIGFSSSASTAALLAAKRLGFFRWGRGECFTGARRGLLYAPGEGGTAQLRIDVTRGSDTLSATVTDPAGQAHLTALGALLGLCRVRGEDGAPAPSGVVFPEQLPHPQNVPSELAAQGVDLVVRRAVRHEHAEGRAA
;
A
#
# COMPACT_ATOMS: atom_id res chain seq x y z
N MET A 1 -26.01 -10.74 0.95
CA MET A 1 -25.19 -10.99 -0.27
C MET A 1 -24.35 -12.22 0.01
N ASN A 2 -24.49 -13.26 -0.76
CA ASN A 2 -23.81 -14.54 -0.51
C ASN A 2 -22.86 -14.80 -1.68
N ASP A 3 -21.73 -14.07 -1.71
CA ASP A 3 -20.60 -14.50 -2.53
C ASP A 3 -20.00 -15.76 -1.93
N GLU A 4 -19.63 -16.70 -2.77
CA GLU A 4 -19.09 -17.98 -2.38
C GLU A 4 -17.75 -18.21 -3.08
N LEU A 5 -16.68 -18.05 -2.33
CA LEU A 5 -15.35 -18.47 -2.74
C LEU A 5 -15.04 -19.79 -2.06
N PHE A 6 -14.51 -20.74 -2.80
CA PHE A 6 -14.13 -22.04 -2.28
C PHE A 6 -12.63 -22.24 -2.49
N PHE A 7 -11.96 -22.72 -1.46
CA PHE A 7 -10.54 -23.00 -1.55
C PHE A 7 -10.28 -24.27 -2.37
N ASP A 8 -9.51 -24.12 -3.44
CA ASP A 8 -8.92 -25.19 -4.21
C ASP A 8 -7.42 -24.96 -4.37
N ALA A 9 -6.57 -25.80 -3.77
CA ALA A 9 -5.13 -25.65 -3.79
C ALA A 9 -4.53 -25.66 -5.22
N GLY A 10 -5.16 -26.36 -6.17
CA GLY A 10 -4.80 -26.41 -7.58
C GLY A 10 -5.49 -25.37 -8.43
N GLY A 11 -6.41 -24.61 -7.86
CA GLY A 11 -7.21 -23.60 -8.56
C GLY A 11 -6.41 -22.35 -8.94
N PRO A 12 -7.01 -21.50 -9.79
CA PRO A 12 -6.41 -20.24 -10.19
C PRO A 12 -6.34 -19.23 -9.03
N VAL A 13 -5.51 -18.21 -9.18
CA VAL A 13 -5.52 -17.01 -8.32
C VAL A 13 -6.55 -16.01 -8.88
N LEU A 14 -7.42 -15.53 -8.02
CA LEU A 14 -8.44 -14.53 -8.36
C LEU A 14 -7.89 -13.12 -8.11
N LEU A 15 -7.85 -12.28 -9.14
CA LEU A 15 -7.48 -10.87 -9.04
C LEU A 15 -8.74 -10.00 -9.15
N VAL A 16 -9.20 -9.44 -8.04
CA VAL A 16 -10.35 -8.55 -8.00
C VAL A 16 -9.92 -7.13 -8.34
N GLY A 17 -10.41 -6.60 -9.46
CA GLY A 17 -9.89 -5.39 -10.10
C GLY A 17 -8.69 -5.67 -11.03
N GLY A 18 -8.56 -6.91 -11.51
CA GLY A 18 -7.37 -7.46 -12.17
C GLY A 18 -6.95 -6.77 -13.48
N TYR A 19 -7.80 -5.95 -14.10
CA TYR A 19 -7.46 -5.13 -15.27
C TYR A 19 -7.52 -3.61 -15.00
N GLY A 20 -7.47 -3.21 -13.73
CA GLY A 20 -7.19 -1.83 -13.32
C GLY A 20 -5.70 -1.50 -13.44
N THR A 21 -5.30 -0.29 -13.03
CA THR A 21 -3.91 0.18 -13.13
C THR A 21 -2.93 -0.76 -12.39
N VAL A 22 -3.17 -1.05 -11.13
CA VAL A 22 -2.36 -1.98 -10.33
C VAL A 22 -2.58 -3.43 -10.76
N GLY A 23 -3.84 -3.81 -11.03
CA GLY A 23 -4.21 -5.18 -11.41
C GLY A 23 -3.53 -5.65 -12.68
N THR A 24 -3.35 -4.77 -13.66
CA THR A 24 -2.64 -5.07 -14.91
C THR A 24 -1.18 -5.43 -14.66
N GLU A 25 -0.48 -4.66 -13.84
CA GLU A 25 0.91 -4.95 -13.46
C GLU A 25 1.00 -6.26 -12.67
N LEU A 26 0.10 -6.44 -11.68
CA LEU A 26 0.06 -7.68 -10.90
C LEU A 26 -0.24 -8.91 -11.77
N ALA A 27 -1.19 -8.82 -12.71
CA ALA A 27 -1.51 -9.94 -13.60
C ALA A 27 -0.31 -10.38 -14.45
N ARG A 28 0.47 -9.42 -14.98
CA ARG A 28 1.71 -9.70 -15.72
C ARG A 28 2.77 -10.38 -14.88
N MET A 29 2.94 -9.92 -13.63
CA MET A 29 3.91 -10.50 -12.70
C MET A 29 3.51 -11.90 -12.24
N ALA A 30 2.20 -12.14 -12.03
CA ALA A 30 1.68 -13.37 -11.45
C ALA A 30 1.45 -14.49 -12.49
N ALA A 31 1.12 -14.14 -13.73
CA ALA A 31 0.79 -15.10 -14.79
C ALA A 31 1.86 -16.19 -15.07
N PRO A 32 3.18 -15.90 -14.96
CA PRO A 32 4.20 -16.93 -15.14
C PRO A 32 4.15 -18.05 -14.09
N SER A 33 3.57 -17.78 -12.91
CA SER A 33 3.57 -18.71 -11.77
C SER A 33 2.22 -19.38 -11.53
N TRP A 34 1.10 -18.70 -11.87
CA TRP A 34 -0.24 -19.21 -11.56
C TRP A 34 -1.24 -18.97 -12.70
N PRO A 35 -2.19 -19.90 -12.91
CA PRO A 35 -3.41 -19.58 -13.67
C PRO A 35 -4.17 -18.44 -12.98
N LEU A 36 -4.71 -17.50 -13.77
CA LEU A 36 -5.36 -16.30 -13.25
C LEU A 36 -6.82 -16.22 -13.67
N VAL A 37 -7.67 -15.73 -12.76
CA VAL A 37 -9.00 -15.20 -13.05
C VAL A 37 -9.00 -13.71 -12.76
N LEU A 38 -9.24 -12.89 -13.77
CA LEU A 38 -9.31 -11.43 -13.64
C LEU A 38 -10.76 -10.99 -13.58
N THR A 39 -11.09 -10.17 -12.56
CA THR A 39 -12.45 -9.66 -12.43
C THR A 39 -12.50 -8.14 -12.38
N GLY A 40 -13.68 -7.61 -12.68
CA GLY A 40 -14.05 -6.21 -12.62
C GLY A 40 -15.41 -5.98 -13.29
N ARG A 41 -15.82 -4.72 -13.43
CA ARG A 41 -17.15 -4.33 -13.90
C ARG A 41 -17.36 -4.53 -15.41
N THR A 42 -16.32 -4.39 -16.21
CA THR A 42 -16.42 -4.35 -17.68
C THR A 42 -15.34 -5.24 -18.27
N VAL A 43 -15.68 -6.51 -18.56
CA VAL A 43 -14.71 -7.53 -19.03
C VAL A 43 -14.02 -7.16 -20.36
N GLN A 44 -14.68 -6.37 -21.21
CA GLN A 44 -14.12 -5.93 -22.50
C GLN A 44 -12.81 -5.15 -22.31
N ARG A 45 -12.65 -4.45 -21.18
CA ARG A 45 -11.43 -3.69 -20.85
C ARG A 45 -10.26 -4.61 -20.49
N GLY A 46 -10.53 -5.85 -20.09
CA GLY A 46 -9.52 -6.84 -19.72
C GLY A 46 -9.10 -7.78 -20.86
N GLN A 47 -9.77 -7.78 -22.03
CA GLN A 47 -9.56 -8.76 -23.09
C GLN A 47 -8.09 -8.84 -23.53
N ARG A 48 -7.47 -7.71 -23.85
CA ARG A 48 -6.06 -7.67 -24.27
C ARG A 48 -5.13 -8.25 -23.19
N LEU A 49 -5.36 -7.93 -21.93
CA LEU A 49 -4.56 -8.46 -20.82
C LEU A 49 -4.76 -9.95 -20.64
N ALA A 50 -6.00 -10.44 -20.79
CA ALA A 50 -6.30 -11.86 -20.71
C ALA A 50 -5.64 -12.65 -21.84
N GLU A 51 -5.63 -12.12 -23.06
CA GLU A 51 -4.90 -12.71 -24.21
C GLU A 51 -3.38 -12.73 -23.94
N GLU A 52 -2.83 -11.66 -23.36
CA GLU A 52 -1.41 -11.54 -23.02
C GLU A 52 -0.98 -12.53 -21.91
N THR A 53 -1.82 -12.73 -20.91
CA THR A 53 -1.50 -13.50 -19.70
C THR A 53 -2.08 -14.92 -19.68
N GLY A 54 -2.96 -15.26 -20.62
CA GLY A 54 -3.71 -16.52 -20.62
C GLY A 54 -4.78 -16.59 -19.52
N ALA A 55 -5.16 -15.45 -18.93
CA ALA A 55 -6.09 -15.40 -17.82
C ALA A 55 -7.56 -15.55 -18.24
N GLU A 56 -8.38 -16.16 -17.40
CA GLU A 56 -9.84 -16.16 -17.55
C GLU A 56 -10.40 -14.78 -17.14
N LEU A 57 -11.40 -14.28 -17.87
CA LEU A 57 -12.13 -13.07 -17.54
C LEU A 57 -13.51 -13.39 -17.00
N ARG A 58 -13.85 -12.80 -15.85
CA ARG A 58 -15.18 -12.90 -15.26
C ARG A 58 -15.68 -11.54 -14.80
N THR A 59 -16.98 -11.30 -14.92
CA THR A 59 -17.59 -10.09 -14.37
C THR A 59 -17.81 -10.25 -12.86
N TRP A 60 -17.33 -9.30 -12.08
CA TRP A 60 -17.70 -9.12 -10.69
C TRP A 60 -17.71 -7.63 -10.37
N ASP A 61 -18.88 -7.05 -10.26
CA ASP A 61 -19.08 -5.69 -9.80
C ASP A 61 -19.38 -5.72 -8.29
N LEU A 62 -18.48 -5.15 -7.49
CA LEU A 62 -18.66 -5.13 -6.03
C LEU A 62 -19.85 -4.26 -5.60
N ALA A 63 -20.34 -3.36 -6.46
CA ALA A 63 -21.56 -2.58 -6.21
C ALA A 63 -22.85 -3.32 -6.61
N ASP A 64 -22.77 -4.37 -7.46
CA ASP A 64 -23.89 -5.19 -7.84
C ASP A 64 -24.15 -6.26 -6.76
N PRO A 65 -25.36 -6.41 -6.22
CA PRO A 65 -25.70 -7.44 -5.23
C PRO A 65 -25.69 -8.87 -5.79
N ALA A 66 -25.56 -9.07 -7.10
CA ALA A 66 -25.49 -10.40 -7.69
C ALA A 66 -24.33 -11.24 -7.07
N PRO A 67 -24.59 -12.51 -6.68
CA PRO A 67 -23.59 -13.35 -6.06
C PRO A 67 -22.50 -13.75 -7.06
N PHE A 68 -21.25 -13.78 -6.58
CA PHE A 68 -20.11 -14.32 -7.32
C PHE A 68 -19.66 -15.64 -6.70
N ARG A 69 -19.32 -16.62 -7.56
CA ARG A 69 -18.85 -17.94 -7.12
C ARG A 69 -17.59 -18.33 -7.88
N ALA A 70 -16.58 -18.84 -7.16
CA ALA A 70 -15.35 -19.33 -7.74
C ALA A 70 -14.66 -20.36 -6.83
N GLU A 71 -14.01 -21.34 -7.45
CA GLU A 71 -13.05 -22.25 -6.83
C GLU A 71 -11.64 -21.72 -7.15
N ILE A 72 -10.86 -21.36 -6.14
CA ILE A 72 -9.63 -20.60 -6.29
C ILE A 72 -8.60 -20.97 -5.21
N SER A 73 -7.32 -20.78 -5.52
CA SER A 73 -6.24 -21.07 -4.58
C SER A 73 -5.88 -19.87 -3.69
N ALA A 74 -6.15 -18.65 -4.14
CA ALA A 74 -6.02 -17.42 -3.36
C ALA A 74 -6.80 -16.29 -4.04
N VAL A 75 -7.07 -15.22 -3.31
CA VAL A 75 -7.66 -13.99 -3.86
C VAL A 75 -6.84 -12.76 -3.48
N VAL A 76 -6.61 -11.89 -4.47
CA VAL A 76 -5.93 -10.60 -4.28
C VAL A 76 -6.88 -9.48 -4.69
N THR A 77 -7.10 -8.52 -3.78
CA THR A 77 -7.94 -7.36 -4.03
C THR A 77 -7.06 -6.14 -4.30
N VAL A 78 -7.21 -5.59 -5.51
CA VAL A 78 -6.52 -4.38 -5.98
C VAL A 78 -7.51 -3.29 -6.41
N VAL A 79 -8.72 -3.36 -5.90
CA VAL A 79 -9.80 -2.38 -6.05
C VAL A 79 -10.47 -2.17 -4.70
N ASN A 80 -10.96 -0.96 -4.49
CA ASN A 80 -11.64 -0.61 -3.26
C ASN A 80 -12.90 -1.48 -3.03
N ASP A 81 -12.94 -2.18 -1.89
CA ASP A 81 -14.07 -2.98 -1.40
C ASP A 81 -14.64 -2.33 -0.13
N PRO A 82 -15.58 -1.37 -0.26
CA PRO A 82 -16.06 -0.57 0.87
C PRO A 82 -16.84 -1.37 1.91
N ASP A 83 -17.45 -2.49 1.52
CA ASP A 83 -18.30 -3.32 2.37
C ASP A 83 -17.61 -4.59 2.88
N ASP A 84 -16.31 -4.75 2.61
CA ASP A 84 -15.52 -5.96 2.93
C ASP A 84 -16.13 -7.24 2.32
N ARG A 85 -16.74 -7.11 1.14
CA ARG A 85 -17.46 -8.18 0.46
C ARG A 85 -16.53 -9.33 0.08
N VAL A 86 -15.39 -9.01 -0.53
CA VAL A 86 -14.37 -9.99 -0.93
C VAL A 86 -13.71 -10.61 0.30
N LEU A 87 -13.36 -9.80 1.29
CA LEU A 87 -12.77 -10.27 2.55
C LEU A 87 -13.69 -11.29 3.25
N ARG A 88 -14.98 -10.98 3.37
CA ARG A 88 -15.96 -11.88 4.01
C ARG A 88 -16.11 -13.18 3.24
N ALA A 89 -16.20 -13.13 1.90
CA ALA A 89 -16.29 -14.31 1.07
C ALA A 89 -15.03 -15.19 1.19
N ALA A 90 -13.84 -14.59 1.20
CA ALA A 90 -12.58 -15.31 1.37
C ALA A 90 -12.49 -16.01 2.73
N ILE A 91 -12.85 -15.31 3.82
CA ILE A 91 -12.83 -15.90 5.17
C ILE A 91 -13.83 -17.06 5.26
N SER A 92 -15.06 -16.87 4.76
CA SER A 92 -16.11 -17.91 4.80
C SER A 92 -15.73 -19.16 4.00
N GLY A 93 -15.00 -18.98 2.90
CA GLY A 93 -14.56 -20.07 2.02
C GLY A 93 -13.20 -20.67 2.38
N GLY A 94 -12.54 -20.17 3.44
CA GLY A 94 -11.20 -20.62 3.81
C GLY A 94 -10.12 -20.32 2.76
N VAL A 95 -10.30 -19.24 1.98
CA VAL A 95 -9.40 -18.85 0.89
C VAL A 95 -8.33 -17.88 1.39
N PRO A 96 -7.03 -18.12 1.12
CA PRO A 96 -5.96 -17.14 1.36
C PRO A 96 -6.26 -15.78 0.69
N PHE A 97 -6.12 -14.70 1.44
CA PHE A 97 -6.55 -13.38 1.03
C PHE A 97 -5.43 -12.34 1.16
N VAL A 98 -5.29 -11.50 0.14
CA VAL A 98 -4.40 -10.32 0.14
C VAL A 98 -5.19 -9.09 -0.29
N ASP A 99 -5.04 -7.99 0.44
CA ASP A 99 -5.65 -6.71 0.08
C ASP A 99 -4.62 -5.57 0.19
N VAL A 100 -4.40 -4.87 -0.91
CA VAL A 100 -3.46 -3.74 -1.02
C VAL A 100 -4.16 -2.40 -1.25
N THR A 101 -5.43 -2.29 -0.85
CA THR A 101 -6.27 -1.12 -1.14
C THR A 101 -6.68 -0.35 0.11
N ARG A 102 -6.23 -0.77 1.29
CA ARG A 102 -6.74 -0.28 2.56
C ARG A 102 -6.07 1.02 3.01
N TRP A 103 -6.91 1.97 3.41
CA TRP A 103 -6.53 3.11 4.23
C TRP A 103 -6.62 2.73 5.71
N THR A 104 -5.98 3.48 6.59
CA THR A 104 -5.83 3.14 8.02
C THR A 104 -7.13 2.70 8.67
N THR A 105 -8.20 3.49 8.58
CA THR A 105 -9.49 3.16 9.21
C THR A 105 -10.15 1.93 8.62
N ARG A 106 -10.00 1.70 7.31
CA ARG A 106 -10.51 0.50 6.65
C ARG A 106 -9.68 -0.74 6.96
N LEU A 107 -8.36 -0.58 7.07
CA LEU A 107 -7.48 -1.66 7.50
C LEU A 107 -7.82 -2.09 8.93
N GLN A 108 -7.99 -1.14 9.85
CA GLN A 108 -8.41 -1.42 11.23
C GLN A 108 -9.76 -2.16 11.28
N ARG A 109 -10.76 -1.70 10.49
CA ARG A 109 -12.06 -2.37 10.39
C ARG A 109 -11.92 -3.79 9.84
N ALA A 110 -11.17 -3.97 8.75
CA ALA A 110 -10.96 -5.28 8.14
C ALA A 110 -10.23 -6.24 9.08
N ALA A 111 -9.21 -5.78 9.79
CA ALA A 111 -8.49 -6.56 10.80
C ALA A 111 -9.45 -7.01 11.93
N THR A 112 -10.33 -6.10 12.39
CA THR A 112 -11.34 -6.42 13.40
C THR A 112 -12.35 -7.46 12.89
N VAL A 113 -12.87 -7.26 11.66
CA VAL A 113 -13.81 -8.20 11.03
C VAL A 113 -13.17 -9.59 10.89
N ALA A 114 -11.94 -9.65 10.40
CA ALA A 114 -11.23 -10.90 10.23
C ALA A 114 -10.92 -11.58 11.59
N ALA A 115 -10.44 -10.81 12.58
CA ALA A 115 -10.17 -11.37 13.92
C ALA A 115 -11.42 -11.96 14.59
N LEU A 116 -12.57 -11.31 14.44
CA LEU A 116 -13.85 -11.79 14.99
C LEU A 116 -14.41 -13.01 14.23
N ALA A 117 -14.16 -13.07 12.92
CA ALA A 117 -14.63 -14.19 12.09
C ALA A 117 -13.77 -15.45 12.24
N GLY A 118 -12.54 -15.34 12.76
CA GLY A 118 -11.64 -16.47 13.00
C GLY A 118 -11.25 -17.20 11.70
N PRO A 119 -10.52 -16.55 10.79
CA PRO A 119 -10.18 -17.14 9.50
C PRO A 119 -9.35 -18.41 9.63
N THR A 120 -9.67 -19.42 8.85
CA THR A 120 -8.92 -20.67 8.76
C THR A 120 -7.73 -20.58 7.80
N SER A 121 -7.71 -19.56 6.95
CA SER A 121 -6.64 -19.25 6.00
C SER A 121 -6.04 -17.88 6.27
N PRO A 122 -4.82 -17.59 5.79
CA PRO A 122 -4.18 -16.30 5.99
C PRO A 122 -4.98 -15.15 5.40
N VAL A 123 -5.04 -14.03 6.14
CA VAL A 123 -5.62 -12.77 5.71
C VAL A 123 -4.55 -11.69 5.82
N MET A 124 -3.94 -11.33 4.69
CA MET A 124 -2.97 -10.24 4.64
C MET A 124 -3.65 -8.92 4.29
N LEU A 125 -3.49 -7.95 5.18
CA LEU A 125 -3.99 -6.60 4.99
C LEU A 125 -2.83 -5.63 4.81
N SER A 126 -2.80 -4.96 3.68
CA SER A 126 -1.71 -4.05 3.32
C SER A 126 -2.18 -2.63 3.06
N SER A 127 -1.23 -1.73 2.98
CA SER A 127 -1.43 -0.32 2.72
C SER A 127 -1.86 -0.07 1.28
N ALA A 128 -2.77 0.89 1.08
CA ALA A 128 -3.08 1.46 -0.22
C ALA A 128 -1.89 2.22 -0.83
N TRP A 129 -0.83 2.46 -0.05
CA TRP A 129 0.41 3.05 -0.53
C TRP A 129 1.44 1.98 -0.83
N MET A 130 1.84 1.87 -2.09
CA MET A 130 2.91 0.98 -2.57
C MET A 130 2.73 -0.50 -2.15
N GLY A 131 1.48 -0.95 -1.94
CA GLY A 131 1.18 -2.34 -1.59
C GLY A 131 1.88 -2.87 -0.33
N GLY A 132 2.36 -1.98 0.54
CA GLY A 132 3.10 -2.35 1.74
C GLY A 132 4.62 -2.48 1.57
N VAL A 133 5.19 -2.13 0.41
CA VAL A 133 6.66 -2.17 0.20
C VAL A 133 7.39 -1.31 1.23
N THR A 134 6.81 -0.18 1.67
CA THR A 134 7.34 0.63 2.78
C THR A 134 7.54 -0.18 4.05
N SER A 135 6.55 -1.00 4.41
CA SER A 135 6.59 -1.88 5.59
C SER A 135 7.59 -3.01 5.43
N LEU A 136 7.67 -3.64 4.24
CA LEU A 136 8.65 -4.68 3.92
C LEU A 136 10.09 -4.18 4.12
N VAL A 137 10.39 -2.99 3.58
CA VAL A 137 11.72 -2.38 3.71
C VAL A 137 11.99 -1.96 5.16
N ALA A 138 10.99 -1.43 5.89
CA ALA A 138 11.14 -1.12 7.31
C ALA A 138 11.47 -2.37 8.14
N ALA A 139 10.82 -3.51 7.86
CA ALA A 139 11.13 -4.78 8.51
C ALA A 139 12.56 -5.25 8.20
N HIS A 140 12.99 -5.15 6.93
CA HIS A 140 14.37 -5.47 6.55
C HIS A 140 15.40 -4.63 7.30
N LEU A 141 15.20 -3.31 7.40
CA LEU A 141 16.12 -2.43 8.13
C LEU A 141 16.09 -2.69 9.64
N GLY A 142 14.89 -2.95 10.19
CA GLY A 142 14.70 -3.31 11.60
C GLY A 142 15.40 -4.61 11.96
N ASP A 143 15.32 -5.64 11.12
CA ASP A 143 16.03 -6.90 11.29
C ASP A 143 17.55 -6.68 11.39
N ARG A 144 18.12 -5.87 10.49
CA ARG A 144 19.55 -5.52 10.47
C ARG A 144 20.01 -4.73 11.70
N LEU A 145 19.10 -3.99 12.35
CA LEU A 145 19.39 -3.22 13.57
C LEU A 145 19.05 -3.98 14.86
N GLY A 146 18.43 -5.17 14.75
CA GLY A 146 17.92 -5.92 15.90
C GLY A 146 16.67 -5.29 16.52
N GLY A 147 15.89 -4.53 15.74
CA GLY A 147 14.63 -3.90 16.11
C GLY A 147 14.48 -2.49 15.53
N ALA A 148 13.35 -1.83 15.85
CA ALA A 148 13.03 -0.50 15.38
C ALA A 148 12.41 0.32 16.53
N ASP A 149 13.03 1.43 16.90
CA ASP A 149 12.41 2.39 17.83
C ASP A 149 11.61 3.44 17.05
N THR A 150 12.14 3.89 15.92
CA THR A 150 11.49 4.87 15.05
C THR A 150 11.53 4.43 13.59
N VAL A 151 10.42 4.60 12.90
CA VAL A 151 10.31 4.41 11.45
C VAL A 151 9.79 5.69 10.81
N ASP A 152 10.58 6.30 9.95
CA ASP A 152 10.21 7.49 9.17
C ASP A 152 10.18 7.14 7.69
N VAL A 153 9.02 7.32 7.05
CA VAL A 153 8.80 7.10 5.62
C VAL A 153 8.61 8.44 4.93
N ALA A 154 9.32 8.68 3.85
CA ALA A 154 9.14 9.83 2.99
C ALA A 154 8.89 9.38 1.54
N ILE A 155 7.79 9.84 0.96
CA ILE A 155 7.33 9.48 -0.38
C ILE A 155 7.51 10.70 -1.29
N ARG A 156 8.13 10.51 -2.45
CA ARG A 156 8.14 11.46 -3.55
C ARG A 156 7.20 10.96 -4.65
N TRP A 157 6.05 11.58 -4.73
CA TRP A 157 5.08 11.25 -5.78
C TRP A 157 5.42 11.99 -7.06
N ASP A 158 5.68 11.24 -8.11
CA ASP A 158 5.84 11.81 -9.45
C ASP A 158 4.47 12.15 -10.03
N LEU A 159 4.25 13.42 -10.38
CA LEU A 159 2.99 13.87 -10.98
C LEU A 159 2.76 13.34 -12.39
N ALA A 160 3.81 12.85 -13.05
CA ALA A 160 3.72 12.15 -14.32
C ALA A 160 3.28 10.70 -14.18
N ASP A 161 3.27 10.15 -12.96
CA ASP A 161 2.94 8.76 -12.70
C ASP A 161 1.43 8.50 -12.83
N ARG A 162 1.10 7.25 -13.15
CA ARG A 162 -0.28 6.81 -13.28
C ARG A 162 -0.91 6.68 -11.90
N ALA A 163 -1.96 7.45 -11.66
CA ALA A 163 -2.75 7.34 -10.45
C ALA A 163 -4.02 6.52 -10.73
N GLY A 164 -4.30 5.52 -9.91
CA GLY A 164 -5.57 4.79 -9.94
C GLY A 164 -6.72 5.63 -9.38
N SER A 165 -7.97 5.17 -9.57
CA SER A 165 -9.17 5.80 -9.02
C SER A 165 -9.11 5.99 -7.50
N ASP A 166 -8.41 5.11 -6.81
CA ASP A 166 -8.31 5.09 -5.34
C ASP A 166 -7.38 6.20 -4.81
N SER A 167 -6.50 6.75 -5.65
CA SER A 167 -5.70 7.94 -5.32
C SER A 167 -6.56 9.16 -5.01
N VAL A 168 -7.79 9.17 -5.49
CA VAL A 168 -8.78 10.21 -5.21
C VAL A 168 -9.26 10.18 -3.76
N GLU A 169 -9.41 8.98 -3.19
CA GLU A 169 -9.82 8.83 -1.79
C GLU A 169 -8.80 9.42 -0.81
N PHE A 170 -7.52 9.39 -1.17
CA PHE A 170 -6.48 10.09 -0.44
C PHE A 170 -6.80 11.58 -0.24
N MET A 171 -7.30 12.24 -1.28
CA MET A 171 -7.65 13.67 -1.23
C MET A 171 -8.78 13.96 -0.25
N ASP A 172 -9.76 13.06 -0.16
CA ASP A 172 -10.88 13.20 0.76
C ASP A 172 -10.43 13.08 2.21
N ARG A 173 -9.36 12.31 2.47
CA ARG A 173 -8.79 12.12 3.80
C ARG A 173 -7.92 13.28 4.30
N LEU A 174 -7.42 14.16 3.42
CA LEU A 174 -6.59 15.31 3.80
C LEU A 174 -7.30 16.33 4.73
N GLY A 175 -8.60 16.19 4.90
CA GLY A 175 -9.40 17.00 5.83
C GLY A 175 -9.71 16.33 7.17
N LEU A 176 -9.27 15.07 7.41
CA LEU A 176 -9.59 14.27 8.59
C LEU A 176 -8.35 14.13 9.47
N ASP A 177 -8.48 14.49 10.75
CA ASP A 177 -7.44 14.20 11.74
C ASP A 177 -7.35 12.69 11.96
N TYR A 178 -6.16 12.19 12.29
CA TYR A 178 -5.89 10.77 12.50
C TYR A 178 -4.90 10.55 13.65
N GLU A 179 -4.89 9.33 14.16
CA GLU A 179 -3.99 8.96 15.27
C GLU A 179 -2.69 8.36 14.74
N VAL A 180 -1.60 8.70 15.41
CA VAL A 180 -0.27 8.13 15.18
C VAL A 180 0.37 7.74 16.51
N MET A 181 1.31 6.81 16.48
CA MET A 181 2.18 6.52 17.59
C MET A 181 3.41 7.44 17.53
N ARG A 182 3.69 8.15 18.62
CA ARG A 182 4.85 8.99 18.81
C ARG A 182 5.38 8.86 20.22
N ASP A 183 6.66 8.51 20.35
CA ASP A 183 7.33 8.32 21.64
C ASP A 183 6.56 7.35 22.57
N GLY A 184 6.01 6.27 21.98
CA GLY A 184 5.21 5.27 22.68
C GLY A 184 3.81 5.71 23.10
N GLN A 185 3.36 6.90 22.69
CA GLN A 185 2.04 7.44 23.02
C GLN A 185 1.22 7.73 21.77
N ARG A 186 -0.11 7.64 21.89
CA ARG A 186 -1.03 8.02 20.83
C ARG A 186 -1.22 9.52 20.76
N HIS A 187 -1.10 10.07 19.57
CA HIS A 187 -1.30 11.50 19.30
C HIS A 187 -2.24 11.67 18.12
N THR A 188 -3.22 12.55 18.27
CA THR A 188 -4.03 13.00 17.14
C THR A 188 -3.27 14.07 16.36
N VAL A 189 -3.13 13.88 15.06
CA VAL A 189 -2.41 14.79 14.17
C VAL A 189 -3.26 15.17 12.96
N MET A 190 -2.98 16.35 12.41
CA MET A 190 -3.62 16.79 11.17
C MET A 190 -2.81 16.35 9.96
N PRO A 191 -3.45 15.91 8.86
CA PRO A 191 -2.78 15.74 7.58
C PRO A 191 -2.07 17.01 7.14
N LEU A 192 -1.00 16.88 6.35
CA LEU A 192 -0.18 17.98 5.86
C LEU A 192 0.42 18.87 6.97
N SER A 193 0.50 18.36 8.20
CA SER A 193 1.29 18.97 9.28
C SER A 193 2.76 18.51 9.18
N ASP A 194 3.60 19.07 10.06
CA ASP A 194 5.01 18.67 10.17
C ASP A 194 5.73 18.70 8.79
N ALA A 195 5.52 19.82 8.07
CA ALA A 195 6.13 20.02 6.76
C ALA A 195 7.64 20.26 6.93
N GLY A 196 8.44 19.51 6.19
CA GLY A 196 9.90 19.57 6.20
C GLY A 196 10.49 19.34 4.82
N ARG A 197 11.81 19.20 4.77
CA ARG A 197 12.55 18.80 3.57
C ARG A 197 13.31 17.51 3.85
N VAL A 198 13.17 16.52 2.98
CA VAL A 198 13.85 15.23 3.07
C VAL A 198 14.56 14.96 1.74
N ARG A 199 15.81 14.51 1.79
CA ARG A 199 16.51 14.05 0.60
C ARG A 199 16.03 12.64 0.25
N ILE A 200 15.42 12.50 -0.92
CA ILE A 200 14.96 11.21 -1.46
C ILE A 200 15.74 10.98 -2.75
N GLY A 201 16.62 9.98 -2.76
CA GLY A 201 17.62 9.85 -3.80
C GLY A 201 18.51 11.10 -3.87
N GLU A 202 18.66 11.66 -5.06
CA GLU A 202 19.42 12.90 -5.29
C GLU A 202 18.61 14.18 -5.03
N THR A 203 17.31 14.07 -4.82
CA THR A 203 16.41 15.23 -4.78
C THR A 203 16.05 15.62 -3.34
N LEU A 204 16.21 16.91 -3.01
CA LEU A 204 15.67 17.48 -1.77
C LEU A 204 14.18 17.80 -1.96
N THR A 205 13.32 16.96 -1.42
CA THR A 205 11.87 17.03 -1.59
C THR A 205 11.21 17.67 -0.36
N ARG A 206 10.29 18.62 -0.61
CA ARG A 206 9.43 19.14 0.44
C ARG A 206 8.31 18.12 0.70
N VAL A 207 8.17 17.69 1.94
CA VAL A 207 7.20 16.67 2.35
C VAL A 207 6.36 17.16 3.52
N ALA A 208 5.18 16.58 3.68
CA ALA A 208 4.31 16.81 4.82
C ALA A 208 3.60 15.52 5.22
N ARG A 209 3.18 15.42 6.46
CA ARG A 209 2.58 14.23 7.07
C ARG A 209 1.28 13.84 6.38
N ILE A 210 1.08 12.54 6.17
CA ILE A 210 -0.16 11.95 5.67
C ILE A 210 -0.58 10.75 6.51
N ASP A 211 -1.88 10.40 6.44
CA ASP A 211 -2.42 9.18 7.03
C ASP A 211 -2.09 7.97 6.15
N THR A 212 -1.37 7.00 6.71
CA THR A 212 -1.06 5.72 6.05
C THR A 212 -1.12 4.57 7.05
N PRO A 213 -1.54 3.38 6.62
CA PRO A 213 -1.70 2.21 7.48
C PRO A 213 -0.44 1.77 8.23
N GLU A 214 0.73 1.94 7.65
CA GLU A 214 1.99 1.56 8.29
C GLU A 214 2.26 2.32 9.60
N GLN A 215 1.73 3.53 9.77
CA GLN A 215 1.81 4.26 11.04
C GLN A 215 0.99 3.60 12.16
N PHE A 216 0.04 2.74 11.79
CA PHE A 216 -0.73 1.90 12.72
C PHE A 216 -0.10 0.52 12.89
N THR A 217 0.33 -0.14 11.79
CA THR A 217 0.79 -1.53 11.84
C THR A 217 2.21 -1.68 12.39
N LEU A 218 3.16 -0.81 12.01
CA LEU A 218 4.55 -0.90 12.48
C LEU A 218 4.73 -0.80 14.00
N PRO A 219 3.99 0.07 14.72
CA PRO A 219 4.00 0.04 16.19
C PRO A 219 3.52 -1.28 16.79
N LEU A 220 2.58 -1.97 16.14
CA LEU A 220 2.03 -3.23 16.63
C LEU A 220 2.95 -4.43 16.33
N THR A 221 3.59 -4.43 15.17
CA THR A 221 4.32 -5.59 14.64
C THR A 221 5.81 -5.52 14.88
N LEU A 222 6.41 -4.33 14.76
CA LEU A 222 7.84 -4.08 15.02
C LEU A 222 8.11 -3.43 16.37
N CYS A 223 7.07 -3.17 17.17
CA CYS A 223 7.15 -2.47 18.45
C CYS A 223 7.78 -1.07 18.33
N ALA A 224 7.64 -0.42 17.17
CA ALA A 224 8.15 0.92 16.94
C ALA A 224 7.43 1.94 17.85
N GLN A 225 8.19 2.73 18.60
CA GLN A 225 7.62 3.77 19.48
C GLN A 225 7.12 4.96 18.67
N THR A 226 7.69 5.20 17.51
CA THR A 226 7.29 6.26 16.59
C THR A 226 7.23 5.73 15.16
N ALA A 227 6.11 5.97 14.47
CA ALA A 227 5.98 5.72 13.04
C ALA A 227 5.41 6.95 12.35
N THR A 228 6.07 7.41 11.29
CA THR A 228 5.69 8.62 10.56
C THR A 228 5.77 8.40 9.07
N THR A 229 4.74 8.82 8.34
CA THR A 229 4.78 8.89 6.88
C THR A 229 4.53 10.30 6.38
N ARG A 230 5.37 10.74 5.45
CA ARG A 230 5.29 12.06 4.80
C ARG A 230 5.28 11.88 3.29
N ILE A 231 4.57 12.78 2.59
CA ILE A 231 4.53 12.81 1.12
C ILE A 231 4.89 14.20 0.61
N GLY A 232 5.55 14.23 -0.53
CA GLY A 232 5.75 15.41 -1.36
C GLY A 232 5.65 15.06 -2.83
N PHE A 233 5.42 16.05 -3.66
CA PHE A 233 5.34 15.86 -5.11
C PHE A 233 6.69 16.11 -5.78
N SER A 234 6.85 15.57 -6.99
CA SER A 234 8.00 15.86 -7.86
C SER A 234 8.12 17.38 -8.17
N SER A 235 7.00 18.11 -8.16
CA SER A 235 6.96 19.56 -8.24
C SER A 235 6.89 20.21 -6.86
N SER A 236 7.89 21.01 -6.52
CA SER A 236 7.90 21.81 -5.29
C SER A 236 6.75 22.84 -5.25
N ALA A 237 6.35 23.37 -6.42
CA ALA A 237 5.24 24.30 -6.55
C ALA A 237 3.91 23.61 -6.21
N SER A 238 3.69 22.37 -6.69
CA SER A 238 2.49 21.59 -6.38
C SER A 238 2.40 21.27 -4.90
N THR A 239 3.52 20.89 -4.26
CA THR A 239 3.55 20.67 -2.81
C THR A 239 3.25 21.97 -2.05
N ALA A 240 3.80 23.11 -2.50
CA ALA A 240 3.53 24.42 -1.89
C ALA A 240 2.06 24.83 -2.04
N ALA A 241 1.46 24.62 -3.21
CA ALA A 241 0.04 24.89 -3.48
C ALA A 241 -0.88 24.05 -2.57
N LEU A 242 -0.57 22.74 -2.39
CA LEU A 242 -1.30 21.86 -1.49
C LEU A 242 -1.26 22.37 -0.03
N LEU A 243 -0.08 22.77 0.45
CA LEU A 243 0.09 23.30 1.80
C LEU A 243 -0.60 24.68 1.97
N ALA A 244 -0.62 25.51 0.93
CA ALA A 244 -1.35 26.77 0.93
C ALA A 244 -2.87 26.53 0.98
N ALA A 245 -3.39 25.61 0.16
CA ALA A 245 -4.80 25.21 0.18
C ALA A 245 -5.23 24.72 1.58
N LYS A 246 -4.37 23.92 2.25
CA LYS A 246 -4.60 23.51 3.64
C LYS A 246 -4.69 24.72 4.58
N ARG A 247 -3.71 25.66 4.52
CA ARG A 247 -3.68 26.85 5.38
C ARG A 247 -4.93 27.72 5.21
N LEU A 248 -5.47 27.77 4.00
CA LEU A 248 -6.72 28.48 3.66
C LEU A 248 -7.99 27.70 4.09
N GLY A 249 -7.85 26.53 4.72
CA GLY A 249 -8.98 25.73 5.20
C GLY A 249 -9.72 24.94 4.12
N PHE A 250 -9.20 24.88 2.87
CA PHE A 250 -9.86 24.23 1.73
C PHE A 250 -10.31 22.79 2.04
N PHE A 251 -9.49 22.00 2.70
CA PHE A 251 -9.82 20.60 3.04
C PHE A 251 -10.83 20.47 4.19
N ARG A 252 -11.00 21.49 5.02
CA ARG A 252 -12.01 21.51 6.11
C ARG A 252 -13.38 21.97 5.60
N TRP A 253 -13.40 22.97 4.73
CA TRP A 253 -14.63 23.56 4.19
C TRP A 253 -15.14 22.81 2.98
N GLY A 254 -14.24 22.25 2.17
CA GLY A 254 -14.55 21.49 0.95
C GLY A 254 -14.87 20.00 1.19
N ARG A 255 -15.31 19.61 2.40
CA ARG A 255 -15.69 18.21 2.72
C ARG A 255 -16.98 17.75 2.03
N GLY A 256 -17.82 18.66 1.59
CA GLY A 256 -19.08 18.34 0.92
C GLY A 256 -18.87 17.65 -0.43
N GLU A 257 -19.80 16.77 -0.80
CA GLU A 257 -19.77 16.02 -2.08
C GLU A 257 -19.69 16.95 -3.30
N CYS A 258 -20.29 18.15 -3.21
CA CYS A 258 -20.23 19.17 -4.27
C CYS A 258 -18.80 19.66 -4.59
N PHE A 259 -17.85 19.53 -3.67
CA PHE A 259 -16.44 19.91 -3.88
C PHE A 259 -15.55 18.73 -4.33
N THR A 260 -16.09 17.54 -4.47
CA THR A 260 -15.33 16.35 -4.90
C THR A 260 -14.64 16.57 -6.24
N GLY A 261 -15.33 17.19 -7.20
CA GLY A 261 -14.75 17.52 -8.51
C GLY A 261 -13.57 18.50 -8.42
N ALA A 262 -13.68 19.51 -7.56
CA ALA A 262 -12.61 20.49 -7.35
C ALA A 262 -11.39 19.88 -6.63
N ARG A 263 -11.63 19.03 -5.62
CA ARG A 263 -10.56 18.28 -4.95
C ARG A 263 -9.82 17.36 -5.91
N ARG A 264 -10.57 16.64 -6.75
CA ARG A 264 -10.03 15.74 -7.78
C ARG A 264 -9.21 16.50 -8.81
N GLY A 265 -9.72 17.62 -9.34
CA GLY A 265 -9.03 18.42 -10.34
C GLY A 265 -7.75 19.09 -9.85
N LEU A 266 -7.59 19.31 -8.55
CA LEU A 266 -6.41 19.97 -7.99
C LEU A 266 -5.14 19.11 -8.07
N LEU A 267 -5.27 17.77 -8.06
CA LEU A 267 -4.13 16.85 -7.97
C LEU A 267 -4.21 15.63 -8.91
N TYR A 268 -5.33 15.42 -9.58
CA TYR A 268 -5.47 14.33 -10.52
C TYR A 268 -5.10 14.78 -11.94
N ALA A 269 -3.85 14.54 -12.33
CA ALA A 269 -3.48 14.47 -13.73
C ALA A 269 -3.27 12.99 -14.07
N PRO A 270 -3.98 12.42 -15.06
CA PRO A 270 -3.68 11.07 -15.52
C PRO A 270 -2.30 11.11 -16.17
N GLY A 271 -1.28 10.62 -15.46
CA GLY A 271 0.07 10.52 -15.98
C GLY A 271 0.20 9.36 -16.99
N GLU A 272 1.20 9.43 -17.83
CA GLU A 272 1.54 8.39 -18.81
C GLU A 272 2.50 7.33 -18.23
N GLY A 273 3.11 7.60 -17.10
CA GLY A 273 4.07 6.81 -16.34
C GLY A 273 5.13 7.69 -15.69
N GLY A 274 5.61 7.30 -14.54
CA GLY A 274 6.60 8.04 -13.76
C GLY A 274 7.42 7.11 -12.90
N THR A 275 8.30 7.67 -12.07
CA THR A 275 9.17 6.93 -11.17
C THR A 275 8.65 7.01 -9.73
N ALA A 276 8.44 5.88 -9.08
CA ALA A 276 8.18 5.86 -7.65
C ALA A 276 9.50 5.97 -6.86
N GLN A 277 9.57 6.90 -5.93
CA GLN A 277 10.73 7.07 -5.06
C GLN A 277 10.32 7.18 -3.59
N LEU A 278 10.95 6.39 -2.74
CA LEU A 278 10.71 6.34 -1.31
C LEU A 278 12.03 6.45 -0.56
N ARG A 279 11.99 7.06 0.62
CA ARG A 279 13.04 6.93 1.62
C ARG A 279 12.43 6.39 2.91
N ILE A 280 13.05 5.38 3.47
CA ILE A 280 12.66 4.76 4.73
C ILE A 280 13.86 4.83 5.67
N ASP A 281 13.70 5.50 6.80
CA ASP A 281 14.69 5.59 7.85
C ASP A 281 14.20 4.77 9.05
N VAL A 282 15.03 3.82 9.51
CA VAL A 282 14.77 3.05 10.72
C VAL A 282 15.87 3.34 11.73
N THR A 283 15.47 3.69 12.95
CA THR A 283 16.39 4.00 14.05
C THR A 283 16.21 2.99 15.19
N ARG A 284 17.32 2.50 15.72
CA ARG A 284 17.39 1.70 16.94
C ARG A 284 18.47 2.27 17.86
N GLY A 285 18.10 2.79 19.02
CA GLY A 285 19.02 3.49 19.92
C GLY A 285 19.71 4.66 19.22
N SER A 286 21.01 4.56 19.00
CA SER A 286 21.82 5.58 18.31
C SER A 286 22.03 5.30 16.83
N ASP A 287 21.71 4.12 16.36
CA ASP A 287 21.97 3.68 15.00
C ASP A 287 20.77 3.95 14.09
N THR A 288 21.04 4.43 12.89
CA THR A 288 20.03 4.67 11.86
C THR A 288 20.48 4.08 10.54
N LEU A 289 19.60 3.27 9.94
CA LEU A 289 19.72 2.84 8.55
C LEU A 289 18.70 3.61 7.71
N SER A 290 19.16 4.07 6.55
CA SER A 290 18.33 4.78 5.56
C SER A 290 18.31 3.97 4.28
N ALA A 291 17.12 3.63 3.80
CA ALA A 291 16.91 3.00 2.51
C ALA A 291 16.28 3.98 1.53
N THR A 292 16.76 3.97 0.29
CA THR A 292 16.08 4.60 -0.84
C THR A 292 15.59 3.50 -1.77
N VAL A 293 14.30 3.49 -2.04
CA VAL A 293 13.66 2.62 -3.02
C VAL A 293 13.37 3.44 -4.26
N THR A 294 13.72 2.94 -5.43
CA THR A 294 13.40 3.57 -6.73
C THR A 294 12.83 2.52 -7.67
N ASP A 295 11.61 2.76 -8.11
CA ASP A 295 10.95 1.95 -9.13
C ASP A 295 10.74 2.78 -10.40
N PRO A 296 11.49 2.50 -11.48
CA PRO A 296 11.35 3.23 -12.74
C PRO A 296 10.02 2.98 -13.46
N ALA A 297 9.33 1.88 -13.11
CA ALA A 297 8.01 1.55 -13.68
C ALA A 297 6.84 2.22 -12.93
N GLY A 298 7.12 2.91 -11.82
CA GLY A 298 6.17 3.76 -11.13
C GLY A 298 5.42 3.09 -9.98
N GLN A 299 4.51 3.87 -9.41
CA GLN A 299 3.79 3.49 -8.18
C GLN A 299 2.88 2.28 -8.37
N ALA A 300 2.24 2.14 -9.54
CA ALA A 300 1.35 1.01 -9.80
C ALA A 300 2.11 -0.31 -9.83
N HIS A 301 3.30 -0.33 -10.44
CA HIS A 301 4.21 -1.48 -10.46
C HIS A 301 4.69 -1.83 -9.05
N LEU A 302 5.13 -0.85 -8.28
CA LEU A 302 5.59 -1.05 -6.90
C LEU A 302 4.46 -1.58 -5.99
N THR A 303 3.22 -1.11 -6.19
CA THR A 303 2.05 -1.61 -5.47
C THR A 303 1.72 -3.06 -5.86
N ALA A 304 1.80 -3.37 -7.15
CA ALA A 304 1.61 -4.73 -7.66
C ALA A 304 2.68 -5.70 -7.14
N LEU A 305 3.93 -5.24 -7.03
CA LEU A 305 5.00 -6.03 -6.42
C LEU A 305 4.72 -6.33 -4.94
N GLY A 306 4.26 -5.36 -4.16
CA GLY A 306 3.84 -5.61 -2.78
C GLY A 306 2.71 -6.64 -2.69
N ALA A 307 1.74 -6.58 -3.61
CA ALA A 307 0.66 -7.56 -3.70
C ALA A 307 1.17 -8.97 -4.09
N LEU A 308 2.14 -9.06 -5.02
CA LEU A 308 2.78 -10.32 -5.42
C LEU A 308 3.51 -10.97 -4.24
N LEU A 309 4.34 -10.22 -3.52
CA LEU A 309 5.05 -10.71 -2.34
C LEU A 309 4.08 -11.14 -1.25
N GLY A 310 2.99 -10.40 -1.07
CA GLY A 310 1.89 -10.78 -0.20
C GLY A 310 1.23 -12.09 -0.62
N LEU A 311 1.01 -12.30 -1.92
CA LEU A 311 0.45 -13.54 -2.45
C LEU A 311 1.39 -14.73 -2.20
N CYS A 312 2.69 -14.61 -2.48
CA CYS A 312 3.68 -15.63 -2.14
C CYS A 312 3.66 -15.97 -0.65
N ARG A 313 3.54 -14.95 0.21
CA ARG A 313 3.51 -15.12 1.67
C ARG A 313 2.28 -15.90 2.15
N VAL A 314 1.07 -15.54 1.70
CA VAL A 314 -0.16 -16.22 2.14
C VAL A 314 -0.30 -17.63 1.58
N ARG A 315 0.42 -17.94 0.50
CA ARG A 315 0.48 -19.29 -0.07
C ARG A 315 1.61 -20.14 0.51
N GLY A 316 2.51 -19.55 1.31
CA GLY A 316 3.70 -20.26 1.83
C GLY A 316 4.73 -20.57 0.75
N GLU A 317 4.83 -19.74 -0.27
CA GLU A 317 5.75 -19.90 -1.42
C GLU A 317 6.96 -18.95 -1.33
N ASP A 318 7.13 -18.26 -0.20
CA ASP A 318 8.25 -17.39 0.14
C ASP A 318 9.38 -18.08 0.92
N GLY A 319 9.39 -19.40 0.92
CA GLY A 319 10.39 -20.21 1.66
C GLY A 319 10.00 -20.50 3.11
N ALA A 320 8.80 -20.11 3.56
CA ALA A 320 8.27 -20.42 4.87
C ALA A 320 6.80 -20.89 4.79
N PRO A 321 6.31 -21.65 5.78
CA PRO A 321 4.90 -22.02 5.82
C PRO A 321 3.97 -20.81 5.80
N ALA A 322 2.80 -20.97 5.17
CA ALA A 322 1.78 -19.93 5.17
C ALA A 322 1.45 -19.49 6.60
N PRO A 323 1.26 -18.19 6.87
CA PRO A 323 0.92 -17.70 8.20
C PRO A 323 -0.51 -18.10 8.57
N SER A 324 -0.89 -17.87 9.81
CA SER A 324 -2.27 -18.05 10.27
C SER A 324 -2.89 -16.72 10.67
N GLY A 325 -4.21 -16.59 10.46
CA GLY A 325 -4.96 -15.42 10.89
C GLY A 325 -4.64 -14.16 10.10
N VAL A 326 -4.78 -13.00 10.77
CA VAL A 326 -4.49 -11.69 10.16
C VAL A 326 -3.01 -11.39 10.24
N VAL A 327 -2.43 -11.01 9.10
CA VAL A 327 -1.01 -10.65 8.98
C VAL A 327 -0.84 -9.35 8.19
N PHE A 328 0.31 -8.71 8.39
CA PHE A 328 0.71 -7.46 7.72
C PHE A 328 2.02 -7.66 6.96
N PRO A 329 2.31 -6.85 5.93
CA PRO A 329 3.49 -7.02 5.07
C PRO A 329 4.82 -7.12 5.82
N GLU A 330 5.00 -6.36 6.89
CA GLU A 330 6.22 -6.33 7.70
C GLU A 330 6.47 -7.60 8.53
N GLN A 331 5.49 -8.50 8.66
CA GLN A 331 5.62 -9.78 9.37
C GLN A 331 6.25 -10.85 8.47
N LEU A 332 7.47 -10.59 8.04
CA LEU A 332 8.22 -11.46 7.13
C LEU A 332 8.99 -12.54 7.88
N PRO A 333 9.01 -13.78 7.37
CA PRO A 333 9.87 -14.82 7.91
C PRO A 333 11.35 -14.60 7.55
N HIS A 334 11.61 -13.95 6.42
CA HIS A 334 12.94 -13.76 5.84
C HIS A 334 13.17 -12.30 5.39
N PRO A 335 13.22 -11.32 6.33
CA PRO A 335 13.37 -9.89 5.96
C PRO A 335 14.65 -9.61 5.15
N GLN A 336 15.68 -10.44 5.29
CA GLN A 336 16.93 -10.33 4.53
C GLN A 336 16.77 -10.55 3.02
N ASN A 337 15.69 -11.19 2.57
CA ASN A 337 15.43 -11.46 1.15
C ASN A 337 14.82 -10.24 0.41
N VAL A 338 14.28 -9.25 1.13
CA VAL A 338 13.62 -8.08 0.54
C VAL A 338 14.44 -7.41 -0.57
N PRO A 339 15.77 -7.17 -0.42
CA PRO A 339 16.55 -6.57 -1.49
C PRO A 339 16.57 -7.39 -2.78
N SER A 340 16.70 -8.71 -2.69
CA SER A 340 16.74 -9.58 -3.86
C SER A 340 15.35 -9.71 -4.51
N GLU A 341 14.29 -9.73 -3.74
CA GLU A 341 12.90 -9.78 -4.23
C GLU A 341 12.53 -8.50 -4.99
N LEU A 342 12.92 -7.33 -4.47
CA LEU A 342 12.74 -6.05 -5.16
C LEU A 342 13.57 -5.99 -6.45
N ALA A 343 14.86 -6.37 -6.39
CA ALA A 343 15.76 -6.37 -7.54
C ALA A 343 15.29 -7.32 -8.66
N ALA A 344 14.70 -8.46 -8.32
CA ALA A 344 14.15 -9.41 -9.30
C ALA A 344 13.03 -8.80 -10.17
N GLN A 345 12.38 -7.74 -9.69
CA GLN A 345 11.35 -7.00 -10.40
C GLN A 345 11.82 -5.62 -10.89
N GLY A 346 13.15 -5.39 -10.93
CA GLY A 346 13.73 -4.15 -11.45
C GLY A 346 13.59 -2.95 -10.52
N VAL A 347 13.32 -3.17 -9.23
CA VAL A 347 13.23 -2.12 -8.22
C VAL A 347 14.56 -1.99 -7.50
N ASP A 348 15.15 -0.78 -7.51
CA ASP A 348 16.40 -0.49 -6.83
C ASP A 348 16.19 -0.22 -5.34
N LEU A 349 16.97 -0.87 -4.50
CA LEU A 349 17.05 -0.62 -3.07
C LEU A 349 18.49 -0.29 -2.67
N VAL A 350 18.71 0.94 -2.25
CA VAL A 350 20.02 1.40 -1.76
C VAL A 350 19.93 1.66 -0.26
N VAL A 351 20.69 0.91 0.54
CA VAL A 351 20.75 1.07 2.00
C VAL A 351 22.06 1.73 2.42
N ARG A 352 21.97 2.76 3.26
CA ARG A 352 23.11 3.49 3.81
C ARG A 352 22.96 3.62 5.34
N ARG A 353 24.09 3.68 6.05
CA ARG A 353 24.08 4.09 7.46
C ARG A 353 23.96 5.62 7.49
N ALA A 354 22.92 6.16 8.14
CA ALA A 354 22.78 7.60 8.26
C ALA A 354 23.78 8.14 9.34
N VAL A 355 24.54 9.16 8.98
CA VAL A 355 25.37 9.88 9.94
C VAL A 355 24.50 10.94 10.62
N ARG A 356 24.59 11.04 11.95
CA ARG A 356 23.74 11.90 12.83
C ARG A 356 23.58 13.39 12.42
N HIS A 357 24.30 13.88 11.40
CA HIS A 357 24.30 15.30 11.03
C HIS A 357 23.17 15.77 10.08
N GLU A 358 22.45 14.86 9.42
CA GLU A 358 21.45 15.27 8.43
C GLU A 358 20.08 15.66 9.00
N HIS A 359 19.81 15.40 10.29
CA HIS A 359 18.53 15.70 10.92
C HIS A 359 18.43 17.09 11.59
N ALA A 360 19.55 17.81 11.73
CA ALA A 360 19.58 19.10 12.45
C ALA A 360 19.14 20.32 11.62
N GLU A 361 19.14 20.23 10.29
CA GLU A 361 18.82 21.40 9.43
C GLU A 361 17.33 21.57 9.09
N GLY A 362 16.46 20.66 9.52
CA GLY A 362 15.04 20.69 9.18
C GLY A 362 14.11 21.37 10.20
N ARG A 363 14.59 21.80 11.36
CA ARG A 363 13.73 22.29 12.46
C ARG A 363 13.72 23.80 12.70
N ALA A 364 14.33 24.60 11.86
CA ALA A 364 14.31 26.05 12.02
C ALA A 364 13.49 26.74 10.92
N ALA A 365 12.40 27.36 11.34
CA ALA A 365 11.50 28.38 10.80
C ALA A 365 10.11 27.91 10.41
#